data_8c03bcdab67a61f29a8fd44ddd28e783
#
_entry.id   8c03bcdab67a61f29a8fd44ddd28e783
#
_cell.length_a   1.000
_cell.length_b   1.000
_cell.length_c   1.000
_cell.angle_alpha   90.00
_cell.angle_beta   90.00
_cell.angle_gamma   90.00
#
_symmetry.space_group_name_H-M   'P 1'
#
loop_
_entity.id
_entity.type
_entity.pdbx_description
1 polymer ?
#
loop_
_entity_poly.entity_id
_entity_poly.type
_entity_poly.pdbx_seq_one_letter_code
_entity_poly.pdbx_strand_id
1 'polypeptide(L)'
;MKVKIKNRSAIVSILFAMLLFNSPWLMAQKVSRVGTSAATFLKVGIGARALAMGEAYTTIGGDVSSTYWNPAGLAALSQNQFLFVHYNYIADIYFDFGAMALPFNNLGVFGLFITYMGMPDIERTTITEPYGTGEKVSASSFCMGLSYGKYLTDRFSIGGNFKYIQENLWHTEARSFAFDLGLLYRTHFRNLTLGMSIANFGPGMRLQGRDLLVQHDIDPIHEGNNGNINADLKTDEFSLPIIFRVGGSIDLFKDVFGLEQNGLLLAMDAVHPNDNYEYMNFGLEYSFRNLIALRGGYRQTFLKDREGGLTYGFGLNLSVVGIRLMLDYALADFGRLDTLNKFSLILEL
;
A
#
# COMPACT_ATOMS: atom_id res chain seq x y z
N MET A 1 36.19 26.53 59.28
CA MET A 1 34.84 26.16 58.77
C MET A 1 35.00 25.31 57.51
N LYS A 2 34.95 23.97 57.64
CA LYS A 2 35.15 23.04 56.47
C LYS A 2 33.77 22.63 55.94
N VAL A 3 33.40 23.14 54.77
CA VAL A 3 32.19 22.73 54.06
C VAL A 3 32.44 21.34 53.45
N LYS A 4 31.77 20.31 53.99
CA LYS A 4 31.81 18.95 53.45
C LYS A 4 30.89 18.91 52.22
N ILE A 5 31.46 18.80 51.01
CA ILE A 5 30.72 18.55 49.78
C ILE A 5 30.27 17.08 49.79
N LYS A 6 29.00 16.82 50.15
CA LYS A 6 28.42 15.48 50.33
C LYS A 6 27.78 14.90 49.07
N ASN A 7 27.96 15.49 47.86
CA ASN A 7 27.28 15.04 46.64
C ASN A 7 28.21 15.02 45.40
N ARG A 8 29.40 14.45 45.53
CA ARG A 8 30.29 14.26 44.35
C ARG A 8 29.66 13.36 43.29
N SER A 9 28.90 12.33 43.68
CA SER A 9 28.21 11.43 42.74
C SER A 9 27.08 12.12 41.98
N ALA A 10 26.29 13.00 42.61
CA ALA A 10 25.24 13.75 41.96
C ALA A 10 25.78 14.77 40.93
N ILE A 11 26.90 15.43 41.26
CA ILE A 11 27.58 16.38 40.34
C ILE A 11 28.13 15.64 39.10
N VAL A 12 28.74 14.45 39.31
CA VAL A 12 29.24 13.60 38.21
C VAL A 12 28.12 13.10 37.33
N SER A 13 26.97 12.70 37.91
CA SER A 13 25.80 12.28 37.15
C SER A 13 25.16 13.42 36.35
N ILE A 14 25.11 14.62 36.89
CA ILE A 14 24.60 15.82 36.18
C ILE A 14 25.55 16.23 35.03
N LEU A 15 26.87 16.18 35.26
CA LEU A 15 27.86 16.44 34.22
C LEU A 15 27.83 15.38 33.11
N PHE A 16 27.62 14.09 33.44
CA PHE A 16 27.48 13.01 32.47
C PHE A 16 26.18 13.15 31.67
N ALA A 17 25.06 13.54 32.31
CA ALA A 17 23.81 13.84 31.61
C ALA A 17 23.95 15.07 30.69
N MET A 18 24.64 16.14 31.09
CA MET A 18 24.92 17.30 30.23
C MET A 18 25.83 16.96 29.04
N LEU A 19 26.78 16.04 29.20
CA LEU A 19 27.63 15.54 28.10
C LEU A 19 26.84 14.74 27.07
N LEU A 20 25.83 13.98 27.50
CA LEU A 20 24.91 13.25 26.60
C LEU A 20 23.98 14.17 25.82
N PHE A 21 23.60 15.33 26.40
CA PHE A 21 22.78 16.34 25.72
C PHE A 21 23.54 17.25 24.77
N ASN A 22 24.86 17.33 24.88
CA ASN A 22 25.76 18.12 24.00
C ASN A 22 26.41 17.27 22.90
N SER A 23 26.00 16.03 22.67
CA SER A 23 26.40 15.33 21.46
C SER A 23 25.92 16.12 20.27
N PRO A 24 26.80 16.69 19.40
CA PRO A 24 26.32 17.24 18.13
C PRO A 24 25.65 16.08 17.43
N TRP A 25 24.36 16.23 17.21
CA TRP A 25 23.62 15.30 16.36
C TRP A 25 24.38 15.32 15.05
N LEU A 26 25.14 14.29 14.78
CA LEU A 26 25.66 14.03 13.44
C LEU A 26 24.44 13.93 12.56
N MET A 27 24.05 15.05 11.96
CA MET A 27 23.10 15.11 10.89
C MET A 27 23.76 14.38 9.73
N ALA A 28 23.73 13.05 9.78
CA ALA A 28 24.01 12.26 8.59
C ALA A 28 23.03 12.80 7.54
N GLN A 29 23.57 13.35 6.48
CA GLN A 29 22.79 13.85 5.36
C GLN A 29 21.96 12.66 4.86
N LYS A 30 20.67 12.60 5.25
CA LYS A 30 19.76 11.53 4.82
C LYS A 30 19.63 11.68 3.31
N VAL A 31 20.31 10.84 2.57
CA VAL A 31 20.09 10.73 1.13
C VAL A 31 18.62 10.38 0.94
N SER A 32 17.90 11.21 0.19
CA SER A 32 16.52 10.95 -0.14
C SER A 32 16.43 9.67 -0.96
N ARG A 33 15.60 8.73 -0.52
CA ARG A 33 15.29 7.49 -1.24
C ARG A 33 14.00 7.59 -2.04
N VAL A 34 13.41 8.78 -2.13
CA VAL A 34 12.15 9.01 -2.84
C VAL A 34 12.33 8.66 -4.32
N GLY A 35 11.44 7.79 -4.84
CA GLY A 35 11.45 7.37 -6.25
C GLY A 35 12.52 6.35 -6.63
N THR A 36 13.14 5.65 -5.67
CA THR A 36 14.19 4.64 -5.93
C THR A 36 13.68 3.20 -5.95
N SER A 37 12.37 2.98 -5.91
CA SER A 37 11.77 1.63 -5.99
C SER A 37 11.13 1.36 -7.36
N ALA A 38 11.17 0.11 -7.79
CA ALA A 38 10.35 -0.41 -8.89
C ALA A 38 8.91 -0.65 -8.42
N ALA A 39 8.02 -1.02 -9.32
CA ALA A 39 6.64 -1.42 -9.04
C ALA A 39 5.87 -0.45 -8.13
N THR A 40 6.04 0.85 -8.33
CA THR A 40 5.43 1.90 -7.50
C THR A 40 3.90 1.87 -7.50
N PHE A 41 3.26 1.25 -8.50
CA PHE A 41 1.82 1.03 -8.55
C PHE A 41 1.29 0.21 -7.36
N LEU A 42 2.12 -0.62 -6.73
CA LEU A 42 1.77 -1.38 -5.52
C LEU A 42 1.53 -0.49 -4.29
N LYS A 43 1.90 0.79 -4.34
CA LYS A 43 1.63 1.77 -3.27
C LYS A 43 0.28 2.46 -3.42
N VAL A 44 -0.38 2.28 -4.55
CA VAL A 44 -1.69 2.90 -4.81
C VAL A 44 -2.76 2.18 -4.00
N GLY A 45 -3.34 2.88 -3.02
CA GLY A 45 -4.33 2.32 -2.10
C GLY A 45 -5.60 1.83 -2.80
N ILE A 46 -6.15 0.72 -2.34
CA ILE A 46 -7.30 0.02 -2.93
C ILE A 46 -8.60 0.35 -2.17
N GLY A 47 -9.70 0.47 -2.93
CA GLY A 47 -11.04 0.64 -2.39
C GLY A 47 -11.39 2.07 -2.00
N ALA A 48 -12.64 2.46 -2.28
CA ALA A 48 -13.13 3.79 -1.94
C ALA A 48 -13.30 3.97 -0.43
N ARG A 49 -13.75 2.92 0.29
CA ARG A 49 -13.86 2.94 1.75
C ARG A 49 -12.54 3.29 2.42
N ALA A 50 -11.44 2.63 2.04
CA ALA A 50 -10.13 2.87 2.61
C ALA A 50 -9.60 4.28 2.28
N LEU A 51 -9.77 4.73 1.02
CA LEU A 51 -9.40 6.08 0.61
C LEU A 51 -10.15 7.14 1.43
N ALA A 52 -11.48 6.99 1.60
CA ALA A 52 -12.30 7.90 2.37
C ALA A 52 -11.90 7.98 3.86
N MET A 53 -11.32 6.90 4.39
CA MET A 53 -10.75 6.83 5.75
C MET A 53 -9.27 7.27 5.80
N GLY A 54 -8.78 8.04 4.84
CA GLY A 54 -7.39 8.50 4.83
C GLY A 54 -6.36 7.38 4.70
N GLU A 55 -6.76 6.20 4.21
CA GLU A 55 -5.91 4.99 4.15
C GLU A 55 -5.48 4.45 5.53
N ALA A 56 -6.16 4.83 6.62
CA ALA A 56 -6.00 4.23 7.93
C ALA A 56 -6.80 2.92 7.99
N TYR A 57 -6.26 1.85 7.44
CA TYR A 57 -7.01 0.63 7.15
C TYR A 57 -6.34 -0.68 7.60
N THR A 58 -5.14 -0.60 8.20
CA THR A 58 -4.34 -1.77 8.62
C THR A 58 -5.06 -2.67 9.63
N THR A 59 -5.94 -2.08 10.46
CA THR A 59 -6.70 -2.79 11.51
C THR A 59 -8.12 -3.15 11.11
N ILE A 60 -8.57 -2.68 9.96
CA ILE A 60 -9.93 -2.93 9.48
C ILE A 60 -9.93 -4.25 8.73
N GLY A 61 -10.71 -5.20 9.22
CA GLY A 61 -10.89 -6.50 8.64
C GLY A 61 -12.36 -6.81 8.38
N GLY A 62 -12.62 -8.03 7.87
CA GLY A 62 -13.99 -8.49 7.59
C GLY A 62 -14.52 -8.06 6.22
N ASP A 63 -13.64 -7.58 5.34
CA ASP A 63 -13.94 -7.42 3.92
C ASP A 63 -12.76 -7.88 3.03
N VAL A 64 -13.07 -8.12 1.76
CA VAL A 64 -12.13 -8.66 0.78
C VAL A 64 -10.99 -7.69 0.44
N SER A 65 -11.10 -6.38 0.74
CA SER A 65 -10.01 -5.41 0.55
C SER A 65 -8.83 -5.65 1.52
N SER A 66 -9.05 -6.49 2.54
CA SER A 66 -7.99 -6.99 3.43
C SER A 66 -6.88 -7.73 2.66
N THR A 67 -7.15 -8.28 1.47
CA THR A 67 -6.14 -8.86 0.58
C THR A 67 -5.01 -7.88 0.26
N TYR A 68 -5.29 -6.59 0.23
CA TYR A 68 -4.30 -5.54 -0.03
C TYR A 68 -3.76 -4.91 1.26
N TRP A 69 -4.66 -4.55 2.20
CA TRP A 69 -4.27 -3.72 3.36
C TRP A 69 -3.59 -4.53 4.47
N ASN A 70 -4.21 -5.65 4.86
CA ASN A 70 -3.71 -6.56 5.87
C ASN A 70 -4.38 -7.94 5.72
N PRO A 71 -3.70 -8.93 5.17
CA PRO A 71 -4.31 -10.23 4.88
C PRO A 71 -4.86 -10.97 6.12
N ALA A 72 -4.41 -10.62 7.34
CA ALA A 72 -5.00 -11.14 8.58
C ALA A 72 -6.47 -10.75 8.76
N GLY A 73 -6.91 -9.63 8.14
CA GLY A 73 -8.30 -9.18 8.17
C GLY A 73 -9.27 -10.11 7.43
N LEU A 74 -8.78 -10.94 6.50
CA LEU A 74 -9.58 -11.94 5.82
C LEU A 74 -10.19 -12.96 6.78
N ALA A 75 -9.49 -13.27 7.88
CA ALA A 75 -9.96 -14.25 8.87
C ALA A 75 -11.36 -13.96 9.43
N ALA A 76 -11.80 -12.69 9.39
CA ALA A 76 -13.11 -12.26 9.89
C ALA A 76 -14.25 -12.45 8.88
N LEU A 77 -13.96 -12.87 7.65
CA LEU A 77 -14.97 -13.14 6.63
C LEU A 77 -15.73 -14.42 6.92
N SER A 78 -17.05 -14.34 6.83
CA SER A 78 -17.96 -15.49 7.02
C SER A 78 -18.68 -15.90 5.74
N GLN A 79 -18.67 -15.07 4.72
CA GLN A 79 -19.34 -15.28 3.44
C GLN A 79 -18.39 -14.97 2.28
N ASN A 80 -18.72 -15.49 1.10
CA ASN A 80 -17.95 -15.21 -0.10
C ASN A 80 -18.08 -13.74 -0.47
N GLN A 81 -16.96 -13.09 -0.75
CA GLN A 81 -16.95 -11.70 -1.16
C GLN A 81 -16.14 -11.50 -2.44
N PHE A 82 -16.64 -10.58 -3.27
CA PHE A 82 -15.98 -10.12 -4.49
C PHE A 82 -15.90 -8.61 -4.47
N LEU A 83 -14.74 -8.06 -4.81
CA LEU A 83 -14.49 -6.62 -4.88
C LEU A 83 -14.07 -6.23 -6.29
N PHE A 84 -14.66 -5.16 -6.79
CA PHE A 84 -14.30 -4.52 -8.04
C PHE A 84 -14.06 -3.03 -7.81
N VAL A 85 -12.93 -2.55 -8.29
CA VAL A 85 -12.53 -1.15 -8.22
C VAL A 85 -12.02 -0.73 -9.58
N HIS A 86 -12.58 0.34 -10.12
CA HIS A 86 -12.12 0.98 -11.35
C HIS A 86 -12.08 2.49 -11.14
N TYR A 87 -11.01 3.14 -11.56
CA TYR A 87 -10.93 4.59 -11.58
C TYR A 87 -9.82 5.10 -12.47
N ASN A 88 -10.02 6.30 -13.01
CA ASN A 88 -8.97 7.06 -13.66
C ASN A 88 -8.06 7.65 -12.57
N TYR A 89 -6.80 7.32 -12.68
CA TYR A 89 -5.76 7.88 -11.83
C TYR A 89 -5.25 9.20 -12.44
N ILE A 90 -4.04 9.61 -12.16
CA ILE A 90 -3.45 10.85 -12.65
C ILE A 90 -2.99 10.65 -14.11
N ALA A 91 -3.08 11.68 -14.98
CA ALA A 91 -2.59 11.69 -16.36
C ALA A 91 -3.18 10.59 -17.25
N ASP A 92 -4.50 10.39 -17.19
CA ASP A 92 -5.26 9.40 -17.98
C ASP A 92 -4.82 7.94 -17.75
N ILE A 93 -4.01 7.67 -16.71
CA ILE A 93 -3.68 6.33 -16.29
C ILE A 93 -4.93 5.72 -15.64
N TYR A 94 -5.29 4.51 -16.05
CA TYR A 94 -6.39 3.77 -15.43
C TYR A 94 -5.86 2.70 -14.48
N PHE A 95 -6.62 2.47 -13.43
CA PHE A 95 -6.31 1.53 -12.39
C PHE A 95 -7.50 0.62 -12.12
N ASP A 96 -7.28 -0.68 -12.25
CA ASP A 96 -8.25 -1.73 -12.02
C ASP A 96 -7.79 -2.67 -10.90
N PHE A 97 -8.72 -3.01 -10.03
CA PHE A 97 -8.49 -4.02 -9.00
C PHE A 97 -9.70 -4.92 -8.89
N GLY A 98 -9.44 -6.22 -8.94
CA GLY A 98 -10.42 -7.26 -8.69
C GLY A 98 -9.93 -8.20 -7.61
N ALA A 99 -10.80 -8.56 -6.66
CA ALA A 99 -10.47 -9.55 -5.64
C ALA A 99 -11.67 -10.41 -5.29
N MET A 100 -11.39 -11.65 -4.88
CA MET A 100 -12.36 -12.54 -4.28
C MET A 100 -11.79 -13.18 -3.01
N ALA A 101 -12.66 -13.43 -2.03
CA ALA A 101 -12.31 -14.13 -0.81
C ALA A 101 -13.38 -15.16 -0.47
N LEU A 102 -12.92 -16.37 -0.20
CA LEU A 102 -13.74 -17.55 0.03
C LEU A 102 -13.41 -18.15 1.40
N PRO A 103 -14.33 -18.11 2.37
CA PRO A 103 -14.15 -18.75 3.66
C PRO A 103 -14.39 -20.26 3.56
N PHE A 104 -13.47 -21.03 4.15
CA PHE A 104 -13.52 -22.50 4.24
C PHE A 104 -13.53 -22.95 5.71
N ASN A 105 -14.66 -22.79 6.37
CA ASN A 105 -14.86 -23.24 7.77
C ASN A 105 -13.57 -23.20 8.63
N ASN A 106 -13.09 -24.35 9.10
CA ASN A 106 -11.92 -24.47 9.99
C ASN A 106 -10.57 -24.26 9.28
N LEU A 107 -10.53 -24.23 7.95
CA LEU A 107 -9.28 -24.04 7.20
C LEU A 107 -8.83 -22.58 7.18
N GLY A 108 -9.75 -21.63 7.27
CA GLY A 108 -9.49 -20.20 7.13
C GLY A 108 -10.06 -19.65 5.83
N VAL A 109 -9.66 -18.46 5.43
CA VAL A 109 -10.14 -17.74 4.25
C VAL A 109 -9.04 -17.68 3.21
N PHE A 110 -9.37 -18.12 1.98
CA PHE A 110 -8.49 -17.98 0.84
C PHE A 110 -8.97 -16.84 -0.04
N GLY A 111 -8.01 -16.08 -0.58
CA GLY A 111 -8.28 -14.97 -1.47
C GLY A 111 -7.44 -15.04 -2.74
N LEU A 112 -7.96 -14.41 -3.79
CA LEU A 112 -7.25 -14.14 -5.03
C LEU A 112 -7.48 -12.68 -5.36
N PHE A 113 -6.46 -11.97 -5.83
CA PHE A 113 -6.62 -10.62 -6.32
C PHE A 113 -5.74 -10.33 -7.54
N ILE A 114 -6.19 -9.38 -8.34
CA ILE A 114 -5.48 -8.88 -9.51
C ILE A 114 -5.50 -7.37 -9.46
N THR A 115 -4.36 -6.76 -9.73
CA THR A 115 -4.19 -5.32 -9.93
C THR A 115 -3.65 -5.08 -11.33
N TYR A 116 -4.24 -4.17 -12.04
CA TYR A 116 -3.76 -3.71 -13.32
C TYR A 116 -3.72 -2.18 -13.36
N MET A 117 -2.62 -1.64 -13.87
CA MET A 117 -2.46 -0.21 -14.09
C MET A 117 -1.91 -0.02 -15.50
N GLY A 118 -2.55 0.80 -16.28
CA GLY A 118 -2.18 1.01 -17.67
C GLY A 118 -2.37 2.46 -18.09
N MET A 119 -1.72 2.81 -19.19
CA MET A 119 -1.88 4.11 -19.84
C MET A 119 -2.38 3.92 -21.28
N PRO A 120 -3.06 4.93 -21.87
CA PRO A 120 -3.37 4.92 -23.29
C PRO A 120 -2.10 4.84 -24.11
N ASP A 121 -2.20 4.20 -25.28
CA ASP A 121 -1.12 4.14 -26.25
C ASP A 121 -0.71 5.55 -26.70
N ILE A 122 0.60 5.83 -26.67
CA ILE A 122 1.18 7.09 -27.17
C ILE A 122 1.84 6.81 -28.50
N GLU A 123 1.53 7.62 -29.52
CA GLU A 123 2.16 7.50 -30.81
C GLU A 123 3.62 7.98 -30.76
N ARG A 124 4.53 7.16 -31.27
CA ARG A 124 5.95 7.50 -31.36
C ARG A 124 6.16 8.54 -32.44
N THR A 125 6.83 9.63 -32.10
CA THR A 125 7.26 10.65 -33.06
C THR A 125 8.77 10.72 -33.13
N THR A 126 9.29 11.11 -34.30
CA THR A 126 10.71 11.35 -34.52
C THR A 126 10.92 12.72 -35.15
N ILE A 127 12.17 13.17 -35.25
CA ILE A 127 12.52 14.44 -35.92
C ILE A 127 12.10 14.40 -37.38
N THR A 128 12.18 13.23 -38.05
CA THR A 128 11.82 13.02 -39.45
C THR A 128 10.33 12.75 -39.65
N GLU A 129 9.63 12.27 -38.62
CA GLU A 129 8.21 11.93 -38.64
C GLU A 129 7.47 12.56 -37.43
N PRO A 130 7.34 13.91 -37.43
CA PRO A 130 6.78 14.63 -36.25
C PRO A 130 5.30 14.42 -36.06
N TYR A 131 4.59 13.87 -37.05
CA TYR A 131 3.15 13.58 -36.98
C TYR A 131 2.83 12.13 -36.59
N GLY A 132 3.89 11.32 -36.36
CA GLY A 132 3.77 9.93 -35.93
C GLY A 132 4.45 8.96 -36.90
N THR A 133 5.07 7.92 -36.35
CA THR A 133 5.72 6.82 -37.10
C THR A 133 4.75 5.69 -37.39
N GLY A 134 3.50 5.74 -36.86
CA GLY A 134 2.56 4.63 -36.86
C GLY A 134 2.84 3.58 -35.77
N GLU A 135 3.95 3.71 -35.04
CA GLU A 135 4.29 2.83 -33.91
C GLU A 135 3.78 3.41 -32.62
N LYS A 136 3.18 2.57 -31.77
CA LYS A 136 2.60 2.95 -30.48
C LYS A 136 3.47 2.45 -29.34
N VAL A 137 3.65 3.31 -28.35
CA VAL A 137 4.34 3.00 -27.08
C VAL A 137 3.29 2.87 -25.98
N SER A 138 3.37 1.80 -25.20
CA SER A 138 2.50 1.55 -24.05
C SER A 138 3.32 1.20 -22.82
N ALA A 139 2.76 1.49 -21.65
CA ALA A 139 3.28 1.02 -20.36
C ALA A 139 2.15 0.42 -19.55
N SER A 140 2.42 -0.69 -18.89
CA SER A 140 1.46 -1.36 -18.02
C SER A 140 2.15 -2.04 -16.85
N SER A 141 1.44 -2.10 -15.72
CA SER A 141 1.88 -2.79 -14.52
C SER A 141 0.80 -3.77 -14.09
N PHE A 142 1.19 -4.97 -13.74
CA PHE A 142 0.32 -6.07 -13.39
C PHE A 142 0.79 -6.73 -12.08
N CYS A 143 -0.17 -7.05 -11.20
CA CYS A 143 0.09 -7.86 -10.02
C CYS A 143 -1.06 -8.85 -9.83
N MET A 144 -0.72 -10.10 -9.60
CA MET A 144 -1.66 -11.13 -9.17
C MET A 144 -1.19 -11.74 -7.86
N GLY A 145 -2.09 -11.93 -6.90
CA GLY A 145 -1.74 -12.45 -5.59
C GLY A 145 -2.73 -13.48 -5.07
N LEU A 146 -2.18 -14.46 -4.34
CA LEU A 146 -2.92 -15.42 -3.54
C LEU A 146 -2.85 -14.99 -2.09
N SER A 147 -3.99 -14.97 -1.41
CA SER A 147 -4.13 -14.52 -0.03
C SER A 147 -4.61 -15.67 0.86
N TYR A 148 -4.18 -15.64 2.09
CA TYR A 148 -4.68 -16.55 3.12
C TYR A 148 -4.79 -15.80 4.45
N GLY A 149 -5.89 -16.02 5.17
CA GLY A 149 -6.12 -15.47 6.51
C GLY A 149 -6.81 -16.47 7.43
N LYS A 150 -6.37 -16.51 8.69
CA LYS A 150 -6.93 -17.43 9.70
C LYS A 150 -6.85 -16.86 11.11
N TYR A 151 -7.88 -17.12 11.91
CA TYR A 151 -7.83 -16.95 13.35
C TYR A 151 -6.99 -18.08 13.98
N LEU A 152 -5.98 -17.72 14.78
CA LEU A 152 -5.24 -18.64 15.64
C LEU A 152 -5.90 -18.78 17.01
N THR A 153 -6.50 -17.70 17.48
CA THR A 153 -7.34 -17.64 18.67
C THR A 153 -8.54 -16.75 18.39
N ASP A 154 -9.53 -16.71 19.25
CA ASP A 154 -10.73 -15.86 19.10
C ASP A 154 -10.42 -14.35 18.93
N ARG A 155 -9.18 -13.94 19.26
CA ARG A 155 -8.75 -12.53 19.26
C ARG A 155 -7.52 -12.24 18.42
N PHE A 156 -6.87 -13.28 17.90
CA PHE A 156 -5.62 -13.13 17.16
C PHE A 156 -5.72 -13.82 15.82
N SER A 157 -5.53 -13.08 14.75
CA SER A 157 -5.48 -13.59 13.39
C SER A 157 -4.16 -13.27 12.72
N ILE A 158 -3.78 -14.14 11.79
CA ILE A 158 -2.63 -13.99 10.91
C ILE A 158 -3.08 -14.11 9.46
N GLY A 159 -2.32 -13.55 8.57
CA GLY A 159 -2.53 -13.71 7.14
C GLY A 159 -1.27 -13.46 6.34
N GLY A 160 -1.30 -13.88 5.09
CA GLY A 160 -0.20 -13.69 4.17
C GLY A 160 -0.69 -13.64 2.73
N ASN A 161 0.10 -13.00 1.89
CA ASN A 161 -0.05 -13.00 0.43
C ASN A 161 1.21 -13.53 -0.22
N PHE A 162 1.04 -14.18 -1.35
CA PHE A 162 2.08 -14.42 -2.33
C PHE A 162 1.71 -13.71 -3.62
N LYS A 163 2.61 -12.89 -4.18
CA LYS A 163 2.35 -12.02 -5.33
C LYS A 163 3.31 -12.33 -6.46
N TYR A 164 2.81 -12.29 -7.69
CA TYR A 164 3.58 -12.15 -8.92
C TYR A 164 3.39 -10.73 -9.44
N ILE A 165 4.49 -10.07 -9.80
CA ILE A 165 4.54 -8.66 -10.20
C ILE A 165 5.24 -8.59 -11.55
N GLN A 166 4.66 -7.82 -12.48
CA GLN A 166 5.23 -7.57 -13.79
C GLN A 166 4.98 -6.12 -14.19
N GLU A 167 6.01 -5.47 -14.71
CA GLU A 167 5.93 -4.16 -15.36
C GLU A 167 6.40 -4.30 -16.80
N ASN A 168 5.64 -3.74 -17.73
CA ASN A 168 5.97 -3.70 -19.14
C ASN A 168 6.15 -2.24 -19.54
N LEU A 169 7.24 -1.97 -20.24
CA LEU A 169 7.51 -0.68 -20.84
C LEU A 169 7.93 -0.93 -22.29
N TRP A 170 6.97 -0.71 -23.19
CA TRP A 170 7.10 -0.97 -24.61
C TRP A 170 7.60 -2.40 -24.88
N HIS A 171 8.88 -2.60 -25.29
CA HIS A 171 9.48 -3.89 -25.58
C HIS A 171 10.37 -4.43 -24.45
N THR A 172 10.32 -3.80 -23.29
CA THR A 172 11.05 -4.23 -22.10
C THR A 172 10.08 -4.62 -20.99
N GLU A 173 10.49 -5.54 -20.16
CA GLU A 173 9.71 -6.01 -19.02
C GLU A 173 10.58 -6.20 -17.77
N ALA A 174 9.96 -6.06 -16.61
CA ALA A 174 10.57 -6.43 -15.33
C ALA A 174 9.60 -7.33 -14.57
N ARG A 175 10.10 -8.36 -13.89
CA ARG A 175 9.29 -9.33 -13.14
C ARG A 175 9.88 -9.57 -11.77
N SER A 176 9.01 -9.81 -10.78
CA SER A 176 9.41 -10.21 -9.44
C SER A 176 8.29 -10.96 -8.73
N PHE A 177 8.63 -11.53 -7.58
CA PHE A 177 7.68 -12.10 -6.63
C PHE A 177 7.76 -11.33 -5.32
N ALA A 178 6.67 -11.30 -4.57
CA ALA A 178 6.66 -10.69 -3.26
C ALA A 178 5.77 -11.46 -2.28
N PHE A 179 6.06 -11.28 -1.00
CA PHE A 179 5.26 -11.77 0.10
C PHE A 179 4.76 -10.61 0.94
N ASP A 180 3.53 -10.75 1.44
CA ASP A 180 3.01 -9.89 2.50
C ASP A 180 2.71 -10.74 3.73
N LEU A 181 2.87 -10.14 4.89
CA LEU A 181 2.48 -10.71 6.17
C LEU A 181 1.60 -9.74 6.93
N GLY A 182 0.57 -10.26 7.58
CA GLY A 182 -0.36 -9.48 8.35
C GLY A 182 -0.69 -10.12 9.69
N LEU A 183 -0.92 -9.27 10.69
CA LEU A 183 -1.33 -9.65 12.04
C LEU A 183 -2.44 -8.71 12.49
N LEU A 184 -3.47 -9.27 13.17
CA LEU A 184 -4.49 -8.51 13.88
C LEU A 184 -4.68 -9.09 15.27
N TYR A 185 -4.78 -8.22 16.25
CA TYR A 185 -5.05 -8.58 17.64
C TYR A 185 -6.13 -7.69 18.24
N ARG A 186 -7.27 -8.29 18.64
CA ARG A 186 -8.33 -7.62 19.38
C ARG A 186 -8.05 -7.71 20.87
N THR A 187 -7.73 -6.60 21.48
CA THR A 187 -7.41 -6.53 22.92
C THR A 187 -8.63 -6.78 23.80
N HIS A 188 -8.40 -7.09 25.08
CA HIS A 188 -9.49 -7.12 26.08
C HIS A 188 -9.98 -5.71 26.49
N PHE A 189 -9.16 -4.69 26.24
CA PHE A 189 -9.51 -3.32 26.56
C PHE A 189 -10.43 -2.76 25.47
N ARG A 190 -11.75 -2.74 25.74
CA ARG A 190 -12.77 -2.16 24.86
C ARG A 190 -12.65 -2.60 23.39
N ASN A 191 -12.27 -3.85 23.16
CA ASN A 191 -12.05 -4.43 21.84
C ASN A 191 -11.14 -3.61 20.91
N LEU A 192 -10.27 -2.74 21.46
CA LEU A 192 -9.27 -2.03 20.68
C LEU A 192 -8.52 -3.04 19.80
N THR A 193 -8.57 -2.85 18.49
CA THR A 193 -7.90 -3.70 17.52
C THR A 193 -6.55 -3.10 17.17
N LEU A 194 -5.49 -3.89 17.30
CA LEU A 194 -4.13 -3.56 16.89
C LEU A 194 -3.79 -4.37 15.66
N GLY A 195 -3.13 -3.76 14.69
CA GLY A 195 -2.75 -4.41 13.45
C GLY A 195 -1.32 -4.08 13.04
N MET A 196 -0.68 -5.04 12.39
CA MET A 196 0.62 -4.86 11.75
C MET A 196 0.59 -5.53 10.38
N SER A 197 1.23 -4.90 9.40
CA SER A 197 1.45 -5.54 8.10
C SER A 197 2.79 -5.14 7.51
N ILE A 198 3.43 -6.08 6.84
CA ILE A 198 4.58 -5.86 5.96
C ILE A 198 4.14 -6.27 4.57
N ALA A 199 4.24 -5.37 3.62
CA ALA A 199 3.83 -5.61 2.24
C ALA A 199 5.03 -5.50 1.28
N ASN A 200 4.96 -6.28 0.19
CA ASN A 200 5.90 -6.26 -0.93
C ASN A 200 7.33 -6.70 -0.57
N PHE A 201 7.48 -7.63 0.36
CA PHE A 201 8.79 -8.19 0.68
C PHE A 201 9.21 -9.20 -0.39
N GLY A 202 10.26 -8.90 -1.16
CA GLY A 202 10.73 -9.74 -2.26
C GLY A 202 12.03 -9.23 -2.88
N PRO A 203 12.58 -9.96 -3.86
CA PRO A 203 13.76 -9.52 -4.62
C PRO A 203 13.45 -8.26 -5.44
N GLY A 204 14.48 -7.55 -5.84
CA GLY A 204 14.38 -6.41 -6.73
C GLY A 204 13.92 -6.80 -8.13
N MET A 205 13.63 -5.78 -8.94
CA MET A 205 13.24 -5.90 -10.35
C MET A 205 14.29 -5.27 -11.24
N ARG A 206 14.47 -5.87 -12.41
CA ARG A 206 15.38 -5.38 -13.45
C ARG A 206 14.67 -5.41 -14.79
N LEU A 207 14.78 -4.33 -15.55
CA LEU A 207 14.29 -4.29 -16.93
C LEU A 207 15.15 -5.17 -17.83
N GLN A 208 14.48 -5.98 -18.66
CA GLN A 208 15.05 -6.85 -19.68
C GLN A 208 14.19 -6.76 -20.93
N GLY A 209 14.77 -6.96 -22.11
CA GLY A 209 13.98 -6.99 -23.33
C GLY A 209 14.72 -6.50 -24.55
N ARG A 210 14.01 -6.56 -25.68
CA ARG A 210 14.57 -6.34 -27.02
C ARG A 210 15.29 -5.00 -27.20
N ASP A 211 14.80 -3.95 -26.55
CA ASP A 211 15.36 -2.61 -26.72
C ASP A 211 16.68 -2.41 -25.97
N LEU A 212 17.10 -3.41 -25.18
CA LEU A 212 18.38 -3.46 -24.49
C LEU A 212 19.43 -4.26 -25.25
N LEU A 213 19.07 -4.85 -26.40
CA LEU A 213 20.01 -5.57 -27.27
C LEU A 213 20.91 -4.58 -28.00
N VAL A 214 22.20 -4.81 -27.92
CA VAL A 214 23.23 -4.06 -28.63
C VAL A 214 24.13 -5.04 -29.37
N GLN A 215 24.70 -4.60 -30.48
CA GLN A 215 25.76 -5.35 -31.13
C GLN A 215 27.07 -5.01 -30.46
N HIS A 216 27.84 -6.03 -30.11
CA HIS A 216 29.14 -5.89 -29.46
C HIS A 216 30.20 -6.66 -30.21
N ASP A 217 31.34 -6.00 -30.44
CA ASP A 217 32.54 -6.61 -30.95
C ASP A 217 33.40 -7.09 -29.80
N ILE A 218 33.66 -8.40 -29.73
CA ILE A 218 34.46 -9.01 -28.64
C ILE A 218 35.95 -8.69 -28.83
N ASP A 219 36.41 -8.54 -30.07
CA ASP A 219 37.83 -8.27 -30.40
C ASP A 219 37.92 -7.19 -31.46
N PRO A 220 37.85 -5.90 -31.11
CA PRO A 220 37.89 -4.79 -32.04
C PRO A 220 39.27 -4.58 -32.72
N ILE A 221 40.29 -5.35 -32.31
CA ILE A 221 41.66 -5.24 -32.85
C ILE A 221 41.89 -6.18 -34.03
N HIS A 222 41.21 -7.32 -34.02
CA HIS A 222 41.36 -8.32 -35.10
C HIS A 222 40.12 -8.36 -35.98
N GLU A 223 40.31 -8.14 -37.26
CA GLU A 223 39.22 -8.32 -38.23
C GLU A 223 38.81 -9.79 -38.29
N GLY A 224 37.49 -10.04 -38.07
CA GLY A 224 36.91 -11.37 -37.99
C GLY A 224 35.39 -11.34 -37.98
N ASN A 225 34.78 -12.48 -37.71
CA ASN A 225 33.32 -12.66 -37.74
C ASN A 225 32.66 -12.46 -36.35
N ASN A 226 33.31 -11.73 -35.45
CA ASN A 226 32.92 -11.51 -34.07
C ASN A 226 32.42 -10.08 -33.77
N GLY A 227 32.33 -9.21 -34.78
CA GLY A 227 31.90 -7.82 -34.65
C GLY A 227 30.38 -7.60 -34.46
N ASN A 228 29.57 -8.65 -34.57
CA ASN A 228 28.09 -8.56 -34.54
C ASN A 228 27.46 -9.53 -33.56
N ILE A 229 28.05 -9.67 -32.36
CA ILE A 229 27.47 -10.52 -31.32
C ILE A 229 26.40 -9.72 -30.59
N ASN A 230 25.20 -10.30 -30.46
CA ASN A 230 24.15 -9.71 -29.67
C ASN A 230 24.53 -9.75 -28.18
N ALA A 231 24.59 -8.61 -27.56
CA ALA A 231 24.78 -8.44 -26.10
C ALA A 231 23.60 -7.70 -25.47
N ASP A 232 23.25 -8.05 -24.25
CA ASP A 232 22.23 -7.35 -23.49
C ASP A 232 22.88 -6.27 -22.61
N LEU A 233 22.36 -5.04 -22.70
CA LEU A 233 22.69 -3.99 -21.74
C LEU A 233 22.10 -4.37 -20.39
N LYS A 234 22.96 -4.59 -19.40
CA LYS A 234 22.53 -4.90 -18.04
C LYS A 234 22.06 -3.63 -17.33
N THR A 235 20.75 -3.51 -17.11
CA THR A 235 20.17 -2.41 -16.33
C THR A 235 20.41 -2.62 -14.82
N ASP A 236 20.26 -1.56 -14.04
CA ASP A 236 20.30 -1.64 -12.59
C ASP A 236 19.07 -2.38 -12.02
N GLU A 237 19.23 -2.93 -10.84
CA GLU A 237 18.17 -3.59 -10.09
C GLU A 237 17.59 -2.63 -9.05
N PHE A 238 16.27 -2.45 -9.07
CA PHE A 238 15.53 -1.62 -8.13
C PHE A 238 14.72 -2.47 -7.16
N SER A 239 14.79 -2.13 -5.87
CA SER A 239 14.02 -2.83 -4.84
C SER A 239 12.51 -2.62 -5.00
N LEU A 240 11.70 -3.58 -4.54
CA LEU A 240 10.26 -3.40 -4.40
C LEU A 240 9.94 -2.34 -3.33
N PRO A 241 8.76 -1.68 -3.40
CA PRO A 241 8.33 -0.69 -2.41
C PRO A 241 7.82 -1.40 -1.15
N ILE A 242 8.73 -1.81 -0.28
CA ILE A 242 8.38 -2.45 0.99
C ILE A 242 7.71 -1.43 1.89
N ILE A 243 6.53 -1.78 2.42
CA ILE A 243 5.76 -0.91 3.31
C ILE A 243 5.48 -1.65 4.60
N PHE A 244 5.92 -1.08 5.70
CA PHE A 244 5.55 -1.53 7.05
C PHE A 244 4.47 -0.61 7.60
N ARG A 245 3.38 -1.20 8.11
CA ARG A 245 2.25 -0.49 8.73
C ARG A 245 1.98 -1.02 10.11
N VAL A 246 1.71 -0.12 11.03
CA VAL A 246 1.22 -0.42 12.38
C VAL A 246 0.01 0.46 12.65
N GLY A 247 -1.09 -0.12 13.05
CA GLY A 247 -2.32 0.62 13.26
C GLY A 247 -3.08 0.23 14.53
N GLY A 248 -4.01 1.11 14.88
CA GLY A 248 -4.99 0.90 15.95
C GLY A 248 -6.36 1.38 15.51
N SER A 249 -7.42 0.64 15.88
CA SER A 249 -8.81 1.08 15.66
C SER A 249 -9.72 0.69 16.80
N ILE A 250 -10.78 1.49 17.02
CA ILE A 250 -11.79 1.27 18.03
C ILE A 250 -13.14 1.78 17.54
N ASP A 251 -14.20 1.01 17.75
CA ASP A 251 -15.58 1.49 17.56
C ASP A 251 -16.10 2.09 18.85
N LEU A 252 -16.16 3.44 18.91
CA LEU A 252 -16.58 4.15 20.10
C LEU A 252 -18.04 3.85 20.49
N PHE A 253 -18.93 3.70 19.51
CA PHE A 253 -20.34 3.47 19.82
C PHE A 253 -20.57 2.06 20.31
N LYS A 254 -20.01 1.05 19.66
CA LYS A 254 -20.17 -0.36 20.05
C LYS A 254 -19.35 -0.71 21.28
N ASP A 255 -18.06 -0.40 21.25
CA ASP A 255 -17.09 -0.92 22.21
C ASP A 255 -16.98 -0.07 23.48
N VAL A 256 -17.37 1.21 23.43
CA VAL A 256 -17.30 2.15 24.57
C VAL A 256 -18.66 2.47 25.14
N PHE A 257 -19.67 2.77 24.29
CA PHE A 257 -21.00 3.22 24.72
C PHE A 257 -22.07 2.14 24.64
N GLY A 258 -21.80 0.96 24.07
CA GLY A 258 -22.76 -0.15 23.98
C GLY A 258 -23.93 0.11 23.02
N LEU A 259 -23.75 1.00 22.02
CA LEU A 259 -24.76 1.35 21.04
C LEU A 259 -24.61 0.45 19.80
N GLU A 260 -25.36 -0.65 19.74
CA GLU A 260 -25.18 -1.67 18.68
C GLU A 260 -25.73 -1.25 17.30
N GLN A 261 -26.72 -0.34 17.24
CA GLN A 261 -27.38 0.03 15.98
C GLN A 261 -26.53 0.94 15.10
N ASN A 262 -25.62 1.70 15.67
CA ASN A 262 -24.75 2.65 14.99
C ASN A 262 -23.30 2.36 15.35
N GLY A 263 -22.38 2.67 14.45
CA GLY A 263 -20.94 2.56 14.69
C GLY A 263 -20.26 3.91 14.53
N LEU A 264 -19.25 4.15 15.35
CA LEU A 264 -18.32 5.27 15.18
C LEU A 264 -16.89 4.73 15.28
N LEU A 265 -16.36 4.31 14.17
CA LEU A 265 -15.04 3.72 14.06
C LEU A 265 -13.99 4.81 13.90
N LEU A 266 -12.99 4.80 14.78
CA LEU A 266 -11.76 5.58 14.69
C LEU A 266 -10.63 4.63 14.29
N ALA A 267 -9.79 5.04 13.35
CA ALA A 267 -8.62 4.31 12.92
C ALA A 267 -7.41 5.23 12.78
N MET A 268 -6.23 4.71 13.08
CA MET A 268 -4.96 5.40 12.94
C MET A 268 -3.89 4.40 12.52
N ASP A 269 -3.12 4.75 11.49
CA ASP A 269 -2.00 3.95 11.00
C ASP A 269 -0.72 4.78 10.96
N ALA A 270 0.38 4.20 11.43
CA ALA A 270 1.74 4.68 11.18
C ALA A 270 2.33 3.84 10.05
N VAL A 271 2.89 4.52 9.06
CA VAL A 271 3.40 3.89 7.83
C VAL A 271 4.87 4.23 7.64
N HIS A 272 5.67 3.20 7.43
CA HIS A 272 7.11 3.30 7.16
C HIS A 272 7.43 2.61 5.81
N PRO A 273 7.50 3.36 4.70
CA PRO A 273 7.96 2.85 3.42
C PRO A 273 9.50 2.84 3.35
N ASN A 274 10.09 1.92 2.56
CA ASN A 274 11.53 1.89 2.35
C ASN A 274 12.06 2.98 1.41
N ASP A 275 11.16 3.57 0.61
CA ASP A 275 11.46 4.53 -0.45
C ASP A 275 10.84 5.93 -0.23
N ASN A 276 10.41 6.24 0.99
CA ASN A 276 9.88 7.56 1.36
C ASN A 276 10.06 7.80 2.87
N TYR A 277 9.65 8.98 3.33
CA TYR A 277 9.59 9.31 4.76
C TYR A 277 8.37 8.66 5.42
N GLU A 278 8.46 8.48 6.73
CA GLU A 278 7.38 7.98 7.57
C GLU A 278 6.22 8.99 7.62
N TYR A 279 5.00 8.46 7.72
CA TYR A 279 3.80 9.28 7.85
C TYR A 279 2.72 8.55 8.65
N MET A 280 1.69 9.32 9.02
CA MET A 280 0.52 8.78 9.71
C MET A 280 -0.74 9.06 8.92
N ASN A 281 -1.69 8.14 9.04
CA ASN A 281 -3.01 8.23 8.45
C ASN A 281 -4.06 8.19 9.57
N PHE A 282 -5.14 8.95 9.41
CA PHE A 282 -6.25 8.99 10.35
C PHE A 282 -7.57 8.81 9.60
N GLY A 283 -8.46 8.02 10.15
CA GLY A 283 -9.77 7.72 9.57
C GLY A 283 -10.88 7.73 10.61
N LEU A 284 -12.04 8.20 10.17
CA LEU A 284 -13.29 8.20 10.90
C LEU A 284 -14.38 7.62 10.00
N GLU A 285 -15.16 6.66 10.51
CA GLU A 285 -16.35 6.14 9.84
C GLU A 285 -17.53 6.18 10.82
N TYR A 286 -18.58 6.89 10.46
CA TYR A 286 -19.88 6.82 11.11
C TYR A 286 -20.81 5.92 10.29
N SER A 287 -21.30 4.84 10.88
CA SER A 287 -22.26 3.93 10.25
C SER A 287 -23.62 4.02 10.95
N PHE A 288 -24.67 4.25 10.13
CA PHE A 288 -26.05 4.31 10.59
C PHE A 288 -26.77 3.02 10.18
N ARG A 289 -27.17 2.22 11.19
CA ARG A 289 -27.91 0.94 11.03
C ARG A 289 -27.26 -0.03 10.03
N ASN A 290 -25.95 0.03 9.85
CA ASN A 290 -25.22 -0.71 8.82
C ASN A 290 -25.75 -0.50 7.38
N LEU A 291 -26.56 0.53 7.13
CA LEU A 291 -27.12 0.85 5.81
C LEU A 291 -26.33 1.96 5.11
N ILE A 292 -26.04 3.03 5.84
CA ILE A 292 -25.32 4.20 5.31
C ILE A 292 -24.05 4.39 6.16
N ALA A 293 -22.95 4.70 5.49
CA ALA A 293 -21.72 5.09 6.14
C ALA A 293 -21.24 6.45 5.61
N LEU A 294 -20.83 7.33 6.52
CA LEU A 294 -20.16 8.60 6.22
C LEU A 294 -18.72 8.48 6.72
N ARG A 295 -17.77 8.91 5.90
CA ARG A 295 -16.34 8.75 6.17
C ARG A 295 -15.59 10.04 5.96
N GLY A 296 -14.59 10.25 6.79
CA GLY A 296 -13.63 11.32 6.67
C GLY A 296 -12.26 10.83 7.07
N GLY A 297 -11.23 11.31 6.41
CA GLY A 297 -9.88 10.89 6.69
C GLY A 297 -8.86 11.96 6.39
N TYR A 298 -7.67 11.74 6.91
CA TYR A 298 -6.52 12.60 6.67
C TYR A 298 -5.29 11.73 6.48
N ARG A 299 -4.76 11.74 5.25
CA ARG A 299 -3.66 10.88 4.85
C ARG A 299 -2.32 11.59 4.89
N GLN A 300 -1.26 10.81 5.02
CA GLN A 300 0.13 11.26 4.90
C GLN A 300 0.48 12.44 5.84
N THR A 301 -0.11 12.45 7.04
CA THR A 301 0.23 13.44 8.08
C THR A 301 1.72 13.33 8.41
N PHE A 302 2.37 14.46 8.60
CA PHE A 302 3.81 14.60 8.86
C PHE A 302 4.74 14.24 7.68
N LEU A 303 4.21 13.81 6.54
CA LEU A 303 5.04 13.60 5.35
C LEU A 303 5.56 14.95 4.85
N LYS A 304 6.87 15.01 4.62
CA LYS A 304 7.52 16.18 4.02
C LYS A 304 7.07 16.32 2.56
N ASP A 305 6.76 17.54 2.14
CA ASP A 305 6.35 17.91 0.77
C ASP A 305 5.13 17.08 0.27
N ARG A 306 4.18 16.76 1.18
CA ARG A 306 2.96 16.04 0.80
C ARG A 306 2.07 16.86 -0.14
N GLU A 307 1.39 16.17 -1.03
CA GLU A 307 0.32 16.74 -1.86
C GLU A 307 -1.05 16.32 -1.30
N GLY A 308 -1.91 17.28 -0.97
CA GLY A 308 -3.23 17.06 -0.42
C GLY A 308 -3.25 16.47 1.00
N GLY A 309 -4.27 15.69 1.31
CA GLY A 309 -4.36 14.98 2.60
C GLY A 309 -5.77 14.68 3.08
N LEU A 310 -6.71 15.55 2.81
CA LEU A 310 -8.10 15.41 3.25
C LEU A 310 -8.87 14.46 2.33
N THR A 311 -9.65 13.56 2.91
CA THR A 311 -10.45 12.58 2.17
C THR A 311 -11.85 12.50 2.75
N TYR A 312 -12.82 12.25 1.89
CA TYR A 312 -14.23 12.08 2.27
C TYR A 312 -14.85 10.94 1.49
N GLY A 313 -15.92 10.41 2.00
CA GLY A 313 -16.69 9.43 1.26
C GLY A 313 -17.96 9.02 1.95
N PHE A 314 -18.76 8.29 1.20
CA PHE A 314 -19.94 7.66 1.73
C PHE A 314 -20.06 6.23 1.21
N GLY A 315 -20.80 5.41 1.96
CA GLY A 315 -21.09 4.02 1.61
C GLY A 315 -22.57 3.70 1.76
N LEU A 316 -23.05 2.81 0.90
CA LEU A 316 -24.39 2.24 0.95
C LEU A 316 -24.29 0.72 1.01
N ASN A 317 -24.95 0.11 1.99
CA ASN A 317 -25.03 -1.34 2.15
C ASN A 317 -26.47 -1.77 1.90
N LEU A 318 -26.71 -2.45 0.79
CA LEU A 318 -28.02 -2.91 0.37
C LEU A 318 -28.07 -4.43 0.43
N SER A 319 -29.14 -4.98 1.04
CA SER A 319 -29.38 -6.43 1.05
C SER A 319 -30.58 -6.73 0.17
N VAL A 320 -30.37 -7.49 -0.90
CA VAL A 320 -31.40 -7.85 -1.88
C VAL A 320 -31.34 -9.36 -2.11
N VAL A 321 -32.40 -10.07 -1.72
CA VAL A 321 -32.58 -11.52 -1.98
C VAL A 321 -31.36 -12.38 -1.59
N GLY A 322 -30.81 -12.13 -0.38
CA GLY A 322 -29.67 -12.91 0.14
C GLY A 322 -28.30 -12.45 -0.34
N ILE A 323 -28.23 -11.50 -1.26
CA ILE A 323 -26.99 -10.85 -1.72
C ILE A 323 -26.84 -9.52 -0.98
N ARG A 324 -25.65 -9.25 -0.43
CA ARG A 324 -25.31 -7.93 0.10
C ARG A 324 -24.43 -7.17 -0.90
N LEU A 325 -24.88 -5.96 -1.25
CA LEU A 325 -24.18 -5.03 -2.12
C LEU A 325 -23.65 -3.88 -1.27
N MET A 326 -22.34 -3.68 -1.26
CA MET A 326 -21.71 -2.54 -0.63
C MET A 326 -21.13 -1.63 -1.72
N LEU A 327 -21.71 -0.44 -1.85
CA LEU A 327 -21.30 0.59 -2.80
C LEU A 327 -20.60 1.70 -2.04
N ASP A 328 -19.37 1.97 -2.37
CA ASP A 328 -18.58 3.02 -1.74
C ASP A 328 -18.09 4.04 -2.77
N TYR A 329 -18.13 5.30 -2.37
CA TYR A 329 -17.57 6.42 -3.10
C TYR A 329 -16.63 7.20 -2.21
N ALA A 330 -15.50 7.62 -2.77
CA ALA A 330 -14.53 8.46 -2.10
C ALA A 330 -14.01 9.57 -3.01
N LEU A 331 -13.73 10.70 -2.38
CA LEU A 331 -13.07 11.85 -2.95
C LEU A 331 -11.84 12.15 -2.11
N ALA A 332 -10.70 12.30 -2.76
CA ALA A 332 -9.45 12.69 -2.12
C ALA A 332 -8.85 13.90 -2.81
N ASP A 333 -8.43 14.87 -2.02
CA ASP A 333 -7.64 15.99 -2.50
C ASP A 333 -6.18 15.56 -2.68
N PHE A 334 -5.67 15.70 -3.90
CA PHE A 334 -4.27 15.45 -4.28
C PHE A 334 -3.50 16.75 -4.54
N GLY A 335 -3.99 17.87 -4.01
CA GLY A 335 -3.33 19.17 -4.11
C GLY A 335 -3.16 19.62 -5.55
N ARG A 336 -1.91 19.74 -6.03
CA ARG A 336 -1.60 20.17 -7.40
C ARG A 336 -2.00 19.17 -8.49
N LEU A 337 -2.31 17.94 -8.12
CA LEU A 337 -2.68 16.85 -9.05
C LEU A 337 -4.21 16.68 -9.17
N ASP A 338 -4.97 17.70 -8.69
CA ASP A 338 -6.43 17.71 -8.71
C ASP A 338 -7.08 16.73 -7.70
N THR A 339 -8.34 16.42 -7.88
CA THR A 339 -9.11 15.53 -7.01
C THR A 339 -9.26 14.16 -7.61
N LEU A 340 -9.01 13.13 -6.80
CA LEU A 340 -9.22 11.74 -7.18
C LEU A 340 -10.61 11.28 -6.73
N ASN A 341 -11.38 10.75 -7.68
CA ASN A 341 -12.67 10.12 -7.44
C ASN A 341 -12.51 8.60 -7.55
N LYS A 342 -12.98 7.86 -6.55
CA LYS A 342 -12.89 6.41 -6.53
C LYS A 342 -14.24 5.79 -6.20
N PHE A 343 -14.62 4.76 -6.97
CA PHE A 343 -15.75 3.92 -6.71
C PHE A 343 -15.31 2.50 -6.41
N SER A 344 -16.01 1.83 -5.52
CA SER A 344 -15.83 0.41 -5.29
C SER A 344 -17.16 -0.29 -5.04
N LEU A 345 -17.24 -1.53 -5.51
CA LEU A 345 -18.38 -2.41 -5.35
C LEU A 345 -17.90 -3.70 -4.68
N ILE A 346 -18.49 -4.05 -3.54
CA ILE A 346 -18.34 -5.36 -2.92
C ILE A 346 -19.66 -6.12 -3.02
N LEU A 347 -19.58 -7.36 -3.50
CA LEU A 347 -20.65 -8.34 -3.52
C LEU A 347 -20.39 -9.39 -2.46
N GLU A 348 -21.34 -9.64 -1.57
CA GLU A 348 -21.31 -10.70 -0.55
C GLU A 348 -22.44 -11.70 -0.79
N LEU A 349 -22.08 -13.00 -0.90
CA LEU A 349 -22.96 -14.11 -1.27
C LEU A 349 -23.03 -15.18 -0.19
#